data_6f7586a28dd0690e8f52f1225e2d16b2
#
_entry.id   6f7586a28dd0690e8f52f1225e2d16b2
#
_cell.length_a   1.000
_cell.length_b   1.000
_cell.length_c   1.000
_cell.angle_alpha   90.00
_cell.angle_beta   90.00
_cell.angle_gamma   90.00
#
_symmetry.space_group_name_H-M   'P 1'
#
loop_
_entity.id
_entity.type
_entity.pdbx_description
1 polymer ?
#
loop_
_entity_poly.entity_id
_entity_poly.type
_entity_poly.pdbx_seq_one_letter_code
_entity_poly.pdbx_strand_id
1 'polypeptide(L)'
;GTVDAYFKKTQAENATKNVAGVKAVVEKIEISYSNGFTKTDNEIATEVLKSLSDSWSIPDEKVKIKVENGWVTLEGQLAWNYQREDAKATINYLAGVKGVINNIKIKSEMHHSIEKEDIEKALQRSWAFDSNDILVKVSGTTIILTGIVSSIYQREEAERLVWKTPGVGSVDNNLVVEYNYAMS
;
A
#
# COMPACT_ATOMS: atom_id res chain seq x y z
N GLY A 1 -20.76 -2.35 -10.00
CA GLY A 1 -20.55 -1.41 -11.12
C GLY A 1 -19.35 -1.83 -11.97
N THR A 2 -19.10 -1.10 -13.05
CA THR A 2 -17.99 -1.38 -13.98
C THR A 2 -17.13 -0.16 -14.19
N VAL A 3 -15.82 -0.36 -14.35
CA VAL A 3 -14.83 0.65 -14.73
C VAL A 3 -13.96 0.10 -15.87
N ASP A 4 -13.28 0.97 -16.57
CA ASP A 4 -12.44 0.60 -17.73
C ASP A 4 -10.94 0.44 -17.37
N ALA A 5 -10.56 0.65 -16.10
CA ALA A 5 -9.18 0.53 -15.67
C ALA A 5 -9.05 0.22 -14.16
N TYR A 6 -8.02 -0.51 -13.79
CA TYR A 6 -7.77 -0.90 -12.40
C TYR A 6 -7.55 0.30 -11.47
N PHE A 7 -6.85 1.33 -11.91
CA PHE A 7 -6.64 2.52 -11.09
C PHE A 7 -7.95 3.22 -10.68
N LYS A 8 -8.99 3.20 -11.55
CA LYS A 8 -10.31 3.77 -11.21
C LYS A 8 -11.02 2.98 -10.12
N LYS A 9 -10.88 1.65 -10.14
CA LYS A 9 -11.35 0.77 -9.06
C LYS A 9 -10.66 1.12 -7.74
N THR A 10 -9.33 1.25 -7.75
CA THR A 10 -8.53 1.62 -6.58
C THR A 10 -8.91 3.02 -6.05
N GLN A 11 -9.16 3.98 -6.93
CA GLN A 11 -9.61 5.32 -6.54
C GLN A 11 -10.97 5.29 -5.82
N ALA A 12 -11.93 4.53 -6.34
CA ALA A 12 -13.24 4.38 -5.72
C ALA A 12 -13.15 3.72 -4.33
N GLU A 13 -12.32 2.70 -4.19
CA GLU A 13 -12.02 2.05 -2.92
C GLU A 13 -11.42 3.03 -1.92
N ASN A 14 -10.39 3.78 -2.32
CA ASN A 14 -9.72 4.77 -1.47
C ASN A 14 -10.68 5.89 -1.04
N ALA A 15 -11.54 6.37 -1.94
CA ALA A 15 -12.56 7.37 -1.58
C ALA A 15 -13.48 6.86 -0.47
N THR A 16 -13.86 5.58 -0.52
CA THR A 16 -14.70 4.96 0.53
C THR A 16 -13.95 4.82 1.87
N LYS A 17 -12.66 4.47 1.83
CA LYS A 17 -11.82 4.35 3.03
C LYS A 17 -11.62 5.67 3.78
N ASN A 18 -11.76 6.81 3.09
CA ASN A 18 -11.65 8.14 3.70
C ASN A 18 -12.86 8.52 4.56
N VAL A 19 -13.98 7.79 4.41
CA VAL A 19 -15.19 8.11 5.18
C VAL A 19 -15.03 7.66 6.64
N ALA A 20 -15.23 8.60 7.57
CA ALA A 20 -15.13 8.33 8.99
C ALA A 20 -16.16 7.26 9.42
N GLY A 21 -15.75 6.34 10.29
CA GLY A 21 -16.58 5.25 10.78
C GLY A 21 -16.71 4.04 9.85
N VAL A 22 -16.21 4.10 8.62
CA VAL A 22 -16.16 2.92 7.75
C VAL A 22 -15.09 1.96 8.26
N LYS A 23 -15.51 0.78 8.71
CA LYS A 23 -14.64 -0.26 9.29
C LYS A 23 -14.23 -1.33 8.27
N ALA A 24 -15.01 -1.50 7.21
CA ALA A 24 -14.73 -2.43 6.12
C ALA A 24 -15.35 -1.93 4.82
N VAL A 25 -14.68 -2.20 3.72
CA VAL A 25 -15.15 -1.92 2.37
C VAL A 25 -15.32 -3.24 1.63
N VAL A 26 -16.52 -3.48 1.09
CA VAL A 26 -16.80 -4.59 0.17
C VAL A 26 -17.09 -3.97 -1.18
N GLU A 27 -16.20 -4.15 -2.13
CA GLU A 27 -16.39 -3.60 -3.47
C GLU A 27 -16.72 -4.74 -4.45
N LYS A 28 -17.62 -4.42 -5.41
CA LYS A 28 -18.03 -5.29 -6.51
C LYS A 28 -17.88 -4.54 -7.83
N ILE A 29 -16.71 -3.91 -8.01
CA ILE A 29 -16.38 -3.17 -9.22
C ILE A 29 -15.63 -4.10 -10.16
N GLU A 30 -16.20 -4.35 -11.34
CA GLU A 30 -15.58 -5.14 -12.38
C GLU A 30 -14.85 -4.23 -13.37
N ILE A 31 -13.74 -4.71 -13.92
CA ILE A 31 -13.02 -4.01 -14.98
C ILE A 31 -13.52 -4.56 -16.31
N SER A 32 -14.14 -3.68 -17.11
CA SER A 32 -14.69 -4.00 -18.42
C SER A 32 -14.18 -3.00 -19.45
N TYR A 33 -13.45 -3.49 -20.43
CA TYR A 33 -12.92 -2.67 -21.52
C TYR A 33 -13.98 -2.51 -22.61
N SER A 34 -14.36 -1.27 -22.91
CA SER A 34 -15.48 -0.91 -23.80
C SER A 34 -15.34 -1.39 -25.24
N ASN A 35 -14.19 -1.85 -25.69
CA ASN A 35 -13.93 -2.27 -27.07
C ASN A 35 -13.64 -3.77 -27.24
N GLY A 36 -13.98 -4.61 -26.26
CA GLY A 36 -13.62 -6.03 -26.28
C GLY A 36 -12.11 -6.30 -26.24
N PHE A 37 -11.32 -5.27 -25.95
CA PHE A 37 -9.87 -5.37 -25.88
C PHE A 37 -9.50 -6.13 -24.61
N THR A 38 -8.95 -7.33 -24.78
CA THR A 38 -8.41 -8.12 -23.68
C THR A 38 -6.96 -8.42 -24.00
N LYS A 39 -6.06 -8.01 -23.12
CA LYS A 39 -4.67 -8.48 -23.17
C LYS A 39 -4.57 -9.87 -22.59
N THR A 40 -3.74 -10.68 -23.20
CA THR A 40 -3.32 -11.96 -22.63
C THR A 40 -2.39 -11.75 -21.43
N ASP A 41 -2.32 -12.72 -20.54
CA ASP A 41 -1.40 -12.66 -19.39
C ASP A 41 0.07 -12.50 -19.82
N ASN A 42 0.45 -13.06 -20.97
CA ASN A 42 1.81 -12.88 -21.54
C ASN A 42 2.08 -11.44 -21.96
N GLU A 43 1.12 -10.77 -22.59
CA GLU A 43 1.25 -9.35 -22.97
C GLU A 43 1.33 -8.45 -21.74
N ILE A 44 0.50 -8.73 -20.73
CA ILE A 44 0.54 -8.03 -19.44
C ILE A 44 1.90 -8.25 -18.77
N ALA A 45 2.38 -9.50 -18.70
CA ALA A 45 3.68 -9.80 -18.10
C ALA A 45 4.82 -9.07 -18.79
N THR A 46 4.81 -9.01 -20.12
CA THR A 46 5.83 -8.30 -20.91
C THR A 46 5.83 -6.81 -20.60
N GLU A 47 4.65 -6.19 -20.50
CA GLU A 47 4.53 -4.77 -20.16
C GLU A 47 4.93 -4.48 -18.71
N VAL A 48 4.56 -5.36 -17.77
CA VAL A 48 4.97 -5.26 -16.36
C VAL A 48 6.48 -5.31 -16.25
N LEU A 49 7.14 -6.30 -16.88
CA LEU A 49 8.61 -6.41 -16.85
C LEU A 49 9.27 -5.17 -17.43
N LYS A 50 8.79 -4.69 -18.57
CA LYS A 50 9.30 -3.46 -19.19
C LYS A 50 9.12 -2.25 -18.25
N SER A 51 7.94 -2.08 -17.67
CA SER A 51 7.65 -0.94 -16.79
C SER A 51 8.46 -0.97 -15.50
N LEU A 52 8.77 -2.15 -14.96
CA LEU A 52 9.65 -2.30 -13.80
C LEU A 52 11.11 -1.98 -14.18
N SER A 53 11.59 -2.47 -15.33
CA SER A 53 12.97 -2.20 -15.80
C SER A 53 13.18 -0.73 -16.19
N ASP A 54 12.15 -0.04 -16.67
CA ASP A 54 12.20 1.39 -16.99
C ASP A 54 12.20 2.27 -15.72
N SER A 55 11.90 1.69 -14.55
CA SER A 55 11.88 2.42 -13.28
C SER A 55 13.25 2.43 -12.62
N TRP A 56 13.87 3.60 -12.51
CA TRP A 56 15.17 3.79 -11.87
C TRP A 56 15.20 3.43 -10.37
N SER A 57 14.03 3.42 -9.72
CA SER A 57 13.92 3.15 -8.28
C SER A 57 13.89 1.67 -7.94
N ILE A 58 13.58 0.81 -8.91
CA ILE A 58 13.31 -0.61 -8.68
C ILE A 58 14.45 -1.44 -9.26
N PRO A 59 15.22 -2.18 -8.45
CA PRO A 59 16.14 -3.19 -8.96
C PRO A 59 15.33 -4.38 -9.48
N ASP A 60 15.03 -4.40 -10.78
CA ASP A 60 14.14 -5.36 -11.45
C ASP A 60 14.58 -6.81 -11.26
N GLU A 61 15.89 -7.07 -11.18
CA GLU A 61 16.47 -8.40 -10.90
C GLU A 61 16.00 -8.99 -9.56
N LYS A 62 15.57 -8.14 -8.61
CA LYS A 62 15.12 -8.55 -7.27
C LYS A 62 13.60 -8.75 -7.19
N VAL A 63 12.87 -8.45 -8.25
CA VAL A 63 11.41 -8.55 -8.30
C VAL A 63 11.00 -9.64 -9.28
N LYS A 64 10.26 -10.62 -8.79
CA LYS A 64 9.63 -11.67 -9.59
C LYS A 64 8.18 -11.32 -9.80
N ILE A 65 7.67 -11.63 -10.99
CA ILE A 65 6.26 -11.40 -11.32
C ILE A 65 5.58 -12.71 -11.72
N LYS A 66 4.31 -12.78 -11.43
CA LYS A 66 3.39 -13.81 -11.93
C LYS A 66 2.11 -13.13 -12.38
N VAL A 67 1.60 -13.50 -13.55
CA VAL A 67 0.34 -12.96 -14.07
C VAL A 67 -0.62 -14.12 -14.31
N GLU A 68 -1.82 -14.01 -13.74
CA GLU A 68 -2.89 -15.00 -13.89
C GLU A 68 -4.24 -14.30 -14.02
N ASN A 69 -4.93 -14.49 -15.14
CA ASN A 69 -6.24 -13.88 -15.43
C ASN A 69 -6.27 -12.35 -15.26
N GLY A 70 -5.16 -11.67 -15.56
CA GLY A 70 -5.00 -10.23 -15.39
C GLY A 70 -4.60 -9.78 -13.98
N TRP A 71 -4.45 -10.72 -13.02
CA TRP A 71 -3.90 -10.42 -11.70
C TRP A 71 -2.39 -10.53 -11.71
N VAL A 72 -1.73 -9.49 -11.23
CA VAL A 72 -0.26 -9.43 -11.15
C VAL A 72 0.17 -9.64 -9.70
N THR A 73 0.96 -10.69 -9.47
CA THR A 73 1.60 -10.94 -8.18
C THR A 73 3.06 -10.52 -8.28
N LEU A 74 3.50 -9.66 -7.34
CA LEU A 74 4.89 -9.25 -7.17
C LEU A 74 5.48 -9.97 -5.97
N GLU A 75 6.67 -10.53 -6.14
CA GLU A 75 7.42 -11.20 -5.08
C GLU A 75 8.88 -10.79 -5.14
N GLY A 76 9.57 -10.82 -4.01
CA GLY A 76 11.00 -10.53 -3.94
C GLY A 76 11.39 -9.85 -2.64
N GLN A 77 12.59 -9.29 -2.64
CA GLN A 77 13.13 -8.56 -1.49
C GLN A 77 13.75 -7.25 -1.97
N LEU A 78 13.28 -6.14 -1.42
CA LEU A 78 13.80 -4.81 -1.69
C LEU A 78 14.33 -4.18 -0.41
N ALA A 79 15.24 -3.21 -0.54
CA ALA A 79 15.84 -2.55 0.60
C ALA A 79 14.92 -1.53 1.26
N TRP A 80 14.01 -0.93 0.48
CA TRP A 80 13.20 0.21 0.90
C TRP A 80 11.73 0.05 0.56
N ASN A 81 10.86 0.51 1.45
CA ASN A 81 9.42 0.46 1.22
C ASN A 81 8.98 1.30 0.01
N TYR A 82 9.60 2.45 -0.24
CA TYR A 82 9.23 3.25 -1.41
C TYR A 82 9.39 2.47 -2.72
N GLN A 83 10.40 1.60 -2.83
CA GLN A 83 10.60 0.73 -3.99
C GLN A 83 9.44 -0.26 -4.16
N ARG A 84 8.95 -0.81 -3.05
CA ARG A 84 7.78 -1.71 -3.03
C ARG A 84 6.51 -1.00 -3.48
N GLU A 85 6.30 0.23 -3.01
CA GLU A 85 5.14 1.04 -3.39
C GLU A 85 5.24 1.52 -4.85
N ASP A 86 6.42 1.94 -5.30
CA ASP A 86 6.67 2.32 -6.70
C ASP A 86 6.40 1.14 -7.64
N ALA A 87 6.84 -0.08 -7.28
CA ALA A 87 6.57 -1.27 -8.08
C ALA A 87 5.06 -1.50 -8.26
N LYS A 88 4.26 -1.34 -7.20
CA LYS A 88 2.80 -1.42 -7.27
C LYS A 88 2.21 -0.28 -8.08
N ALA A 89 2.67 0.95 -7.85
CA ALA A 89 2.15 2.14 -8.51
C ALA A 89 2.38 2.10 -10.03
N THR A 90 3.55 1.65 -10.46
CA THR A 90 3.90 1.49 -11.88
C THR A 90 2.92 0.57 -12.62
N ILE A 91 2.47 -0.50 -11.95
CA ILE A 91 1.58 -1.51 -12.55
C ILE A 91 0.11 -1.08 -12.56
N ASN A 92 -0.32 -0.25 -11.61
CA ASN A 92 -1.72 0.15 -11.46
C ASN A 92 -2.35 0.76 -12.73
N TYR A 93 -1.54 1.35 -13.61
CA TYR A 93 -2.00 2.04 -14.81
C TYR A 93 -1.91 1.18 -16.07
N LEU A 94 -1.36 -0.04 -15.99
CA LEU A 94 -1.21 -0.89 -17.16
C LEU A 94 -2.55 -1.47 -17.61
N ALA A 95 -2.79 -1.39 -18.91
CA ALA A 95 -3.99 -1.95 -19.51
C ALA A 95 -4.00 -3.48 -19.40
N GLY A 96 -5.14 -4.06 -19.09
CA GLY A 96 -5.29 -5.51 -18.86
C GLY A 96 -5.16 -5.93 -17.40
N VAL A 97 -4.51 -5.11 -16.56
CA VAL A 97 -4.37 -5.40 -15.12
C VAL A 97 -5.73 -5.26 -14.41
N LYS A 98 -6.12 -6.30 -13.71
CA LYS A 98 -7.35 -6.35 -12.89
C LYS A 98 -7.09 -6.22 -11.41
N GLY A 99 -5.87 -6.47 -10.97
CA GLY A 99 -5.45 -6.35 -9.59
C GLY A 99 -3.96 -6.60 -9.40
N VAL A 100 -3.41 -6.10 -8.30
CA VAL A 100 -2.00 -6.27 -7.94
C VAL A 100 -1.90 -6.83 -6.52
N ILE A 101 -1.24 -7.98 -6.38
CA ILE A 101 -0.88 -8.59 -5.10
C ILE A 101 0.61 -8.32 -4.89
N ASN A 102 0.94 -7.50 -3.89
CA ASN A 102 2.32 -7.11 -3.63
C ASN A 102 2.87 -7.87 -2.40
N ASN A 103 3.58 -8.95 -2.66
CA ASN A 103 4.24 -9.80 -1.65
C ASN A 103 5.73 -9.48 -1.50
N ILE A 104 6.19 -8.32 -1.99
CA ILE A 104 7.58 -7.90 -1.82
C ILE A 104 7.87 -7.64 -0.35
N LYS A 105 8.92 -8.25 0.15
CA LYS A 105 9.40 -8.07 1.54
C LYS A 105 10.47 -6.99 1.58
N ILE A 106 10.45 -6.20 2.64
CA ILE A 106 11.51 -5.21 2.88
C ILE A 106 12.59 -5.87 3.74
N LYS A 107 13.81 -5.89 3.20
CA LYS A 107 15.01 -6.31 3.93
C LYS A 107 15.97 -5.13 3.95
N SER A 108 15.84 -4.31 4.98
CA SER A 108 16.77 -3.20 5.21
C SER A 108 18.17 -3.74 5.48
N GLU A 109 19.14 -3.28 4.70
CA GLU A 109 20.56 -3.57 4.94
C GLU A 109 21.18 -2.59 5.96
N MET A 110 20.41 -1.59 6.38
CA MET A 110 20.87 -0.61 7.37
C MET A 110 20.59 -1.09 8.79
N HIS A 111 21.65 -1.28 9.55
CA HIS A 111 21.63 -1.53 10.99
C HIS A 111 21.54 -0.20 11.78
N HIS A 112 20.57 0.66 11.44
CA HIS A 112 20.28 1.81 12.29
C HIS A 112 19.28 1.38 13.37
N SER A 113 19.56 1.73 14.62
CA SER A 113 18.55 1.63 15.66
C SER A 113 17.40 2.56 15.29
N ILE A 114 16.20 2.00 15.29
CA ILE A 114 15.00 2.81 15.06
C ILE A 114 14.66 3.48 16.38
N GLU A 115 14.75 4.81 16.40
CA GLU A 115 14.36 5.57 17.58
C GLU A 115 12.85 5.79 17.56
N LYS A 116 12.19 5.41 18.66
CA LYS A 116 10.74 5.55 18.83
C LYS A 116 10.29 7.00 18.60
N GLU A 117 11.07 7.94 19.10
CA GLU A 117 10.82 9.38 19.00
C GLU A 117 10.76 9.88 17.55
N ASP A 118 11.52 9.29 16.64
CA ASP A 118 11.50 9.69 15.23
C ASP A 118 10.19 9.28 14.56
N ILE A 119 9.67 8.11 14.94
CA ILE A 119 8.36 7.64 14.48
C ILE A 119 7.24 8.52 15.07
N GLU A 120 7.28 8.76 16.37
CA GLU A 120 6.30 9.62 17.05
C GLU A 120 6.27 11.04 16.44
N LYS A 121 7.44 11.64 16.20
CA LYS A 121 7.54 12.92 15.50
C LYS A 121 7.01 12.87 14.06
N ALA A 122 7.20 11.76 13.35
CA ALA A 122 6.67 11.59 12.01
C ALA A 122 5.12 11.53 12.03
N LEU A 123 4.55 10.84 13.01
CA LEU A 123 3.10 10.78 13.22
C LEU A 123 2.54 12.14 13.64
N GLN A 124 3.18 12.84 14.57
CA GLN A 124 2.76 14.17 15.06
C GLN A 124 2.71 15.24 13.97
N ARG A 125 3.53 15.12 12.93
CA ARG A 125 3.52 16.06 11.78
C ARG A 125 2.34 15.84 10.83
N SER A 126 1.59 14.76 11.01
CA SER A 126 0.42 14.49 10.18
C SER A 126 -0.79 15.23 10.71
N TRP A 127 -1.52 15.89 9.82
CA TRP A 127 -2.83 16.48 10.11
C TRP A 127 -3.98 15.46 10.03
N ALA A 128 -3.68 14.23 9.58
CA ALA A 128 -4.70 13.22 9.28
C ALA A 128 -5.37 12.67 10.55
N PHE A 129 -4.69 12.68 11.69
CA PHE A 129 -5.17 12.11 12.96
C PHE A 129 -4.53 12.80 14.16
N ASP A 130 -5.12 12.63 15.35
CA ASP A 130 -4.44 13.00 16.60
C ASP A 130 -3.42 11.90 16.96
N SER A 131 -2.15 12.26 16.99
CA SER A 131 -1.06 11.31 17.28
C SER A 131 -1.09 10.79 18.72
N ASN A 132 -1.80 11.46 19.64
CA ASN A 132 -1.94 10.99 21.02
C ASN A 132 -2.77 9.71 21.13
N ASP A 133 -3.61 9.43 20.13
CA ASP A 133 -4.43 8.23 20.06
C ASP A 133 -3.66 7.02 19.52
N ILE A 134 -2.40 7.21 19.10
CA ILE A 134 -1.57 6.17 18.50
C ILE A 134 -0.36 5.86 19.40
N LEU A 135 -0.28 4.63 19.86
CA LEU A 135 0.84 4.12 20.63
C LEU A 135 1.82 3.38 19.71
N VAL A 136 3.08 3.73 19.81
CA VAL A 136 4.17 3.13 19.03
C VAL A 136 5.04 2.25 19.94
N LYS A 137 5.30 1.01 19.49
CA LYS A 137 6.28 0.12 20.09
C LYS A 137 7.27 -0.33 19.02
N VAL A 138 8.56 -0.22 19.32
CA VAL A 138 9.67 -0.68 18.46
C VAL A 138 10.16 -2.03 18.96
N SER A 139 10.28 -3.01 18.05
CA SER A 139 10.84 -4.33 18.33
C SER A 139 11.79 -4.75 17.20
N GLY A 140 13.07 -4.46 17.37
CA GLY A 140 14.06 -4.61 16.29
C GLY A 140 13.72 -3.71 15.11
N THR A 141 13.46 -4.29 13.94
CA THR A 141 13.02 -3.58 12.73
C THR A 141 11.50 -3.57 12.55
N THR A 142 10.75 -4.16 13.49
CA THR A 142 9.29 -4.21 13.46
C THR A 142 8.72 -3.08 14.31
N ILE A 143 7.79 -2.35 13.73
CA ILE A 143 7.03 -1.31 14.42
C ILE A 143 5.62 -1.81 14.65
N ILE A 144 5.15 -1.72 15.89
CA ILE A 144 3.81 -2.10 16.28
C ILE A 144 3.03 -0.82 16.58
N LEU A 145 1.93 -0.61 15.87
CA LEU A 145 1.01 0.49 16.09
C LEU A 145 -0.26 -0.04 16.78
N THR A 146 -0.67 0.60 17.86
CA THR A 146 -1.92 0.30 18.57
C THR A 146 -2.65 1.59 18.92
N GLY A 147 -3.96 1.53 19.07
CA GLY A 147 -4.78 2.70 19.39
C GLY A 147 -6.03 2.77 18.54
N ILE A 148 -6.67 3.93 18.52
CA ILE A 148 -7.96 4.16 17.85
C ILE A 148 -7.80 5.26 16.83
N VAL A 149 -8.39 5.04 15.65
CA VAL A 149 -8.45 6.02 14.56
C VAL A 149 -9.89 6.09 14.03
N SER A 150 -10.27 7.18 13.35
CA SER A 150 -11.64 7.38 12.91
C SER A 150 -11.95 6.85 11.51
N SER A 151 -10.94 6.42 10.73
CA SER A 151 -11.15 5.88 9.38
C SER A 151 -10.07 4.87 8.99
N ILE A 152 -10.38 4.06 7.98
CA ILE A 152 -9.38 3.16 7.36
C ILE A 152 -8.24 3.98 6.77
N TYR A 153 -8.53 5.13 6.17
CA TYR A 153 -7.52 6.04 5.65
C TYR A 153 -6.50 6.46 6.72
N GLN A 154 -6.96 6.85 7.90
CA GLN A 154 -6.07 7.22 9.00
C GLN A 154 -5.17 6.06 9.44
N ARG A 155 -5.71 4.85 9.48
CA ARG A 155 -4.96 3.63 9.80
C ARG A 155 -3.86 3.36 8.76
N GLU A 156 -4.20 3.45 7.46
CA GLU A 156 -3.27 3.24 6.36
C GLU A 156 -2.23 4.37 6.29
N GLU A 157 -2.63 5.62 6.58
CA GLU A 157 -1.73 6.78 6.59
C GLU A 157 -0.71 6.70 7.73
N ALA A 158 -1.12 6.27 8.92
CA ALA A 158 -0.19 6.03 10.02
C ALA A 158 0.88 5.00 9.63
N GLU A 159 0.47 3.89 9.03
CA GLU A 159 1.40 2.87 8.54
C GLU A 159 2.34 3.43 7.47
N ARG A 160 1.81 4.19 6.51
CA ARG A 160 2.59 4.83 5.44
C ARG A 160 3.66 5.78 5.98
N LEU A 161 3.35 6.51 7.05
CA LEU A 161 4.30 7.42 7.69
C LEU A 161 5.42 6.65 8.40
N VAL A 162 5.08 5.57 9.11
CA VAL A 162 6.06 4.69 9.75
C VAL A 162 7.03 4.10 8.74
N TRP A 163 6.53 3.67 7.58
CA TRP A 163 7.38 3.14 6.52
C TRP A 163 8.39 4.12 5.93
N LYS A 164 8.23 5.43 6.17
CA LYS A 164 9.22 6.46 5.78
C LYS A 164 10.42 6.52 6.70
N THR A 165 10.35 5.92 7.88
CA THR A 165 11.44 5.90 8.84
C THR A 165 12.51 4.89 8.38
N PRO A 166 13.79 5.31 8.24
CA PRO A 166 14.86 4.42 7.85
C PRO A 166 15.01 3.25 8.82
N GLY A 167 15.28 2.06 8.30
CA GLY A 167 15.48 0.85 9.10
C GLY A 167 14.23 0.03 9.37
N VAL A 168 13.04 0.56 9.12
CA VAL A 168 11.79 -0.19 9.26
C VAL A 168 11.75 -1.35 8.27
N GLY A 169 11.65 -2.57 8.79
CA GLY A 169 11.55 -3.82 8.02
C GLY A 169 10.14 -4.38 7.96
N SER A 170 9.34 -4.12 9.00
CA SER A 170 7.92 -4.51 9.04
C SER A 170 7.10 -3.57 9.92
N VAL A 171 5.80 -3.51 9.66
CA VAL A 171 4.83 -2.75 10.45
C VAL A 171 3.65 -3.65 10.79
N ASP A 172 3.40 -3.83 12.08
CA ASP A 172 2.21 -4.50 12.62
C ASP A 172 1.19 -3.43 12.97
N ASN A 173 0.28 -3.16 12.07
CA ASN A 173 -0.73 -2.12 12.23
C ASN A 173 -1.99 -2.68 12.90
N ASN A 174 -2.03 -2.57 14.23
CA ASN A 174 -3.14 -3.02 15.08
C ASN A 174 -4.06 -1.84 15.49
N LEU A 175 -4.08 -0.76 14.71
CA LEU A 175 -5.01 0.35 14.94
C LEU A 175 -6.46 -0.10 14.67
N VAL A 176 -7.34 0.27 15.59
CA VAL A 176 -8.78 -0.03 15.51
C VAL A 176 -9.51 1.18 14.95
N VAL A 177 -10.39 0.95 13.97
CA VAL A 177 -11.23 2.02 13.43
C VAL A 177 -12.50 2.15 14.24
N GLU A 178 -12.62 3.26 14.99
CA GLU A 178 -13.81 3.63 15.73
C GLU A 178 -14.13 5.11 15.49
N TYR A 179 -15.37 5.41 15.27
CA TYR A 179 -15.84 6.78 15.15
C TYR A 179 -16.87 7.04 16.26
N ASN A 180 -16.49 7.85 17.24
CA ASN A 180 -17.41 8.30 18.27
C ASN A 180 -18.18 9.51 17.73
N TYR A 181 -19.46 9.34 17.47
CA TYR A 181 -20.38 10.47 17.34
C TYR A 181 -20.44 11.15 18.72
N ALA A 182 -19.62 12.17 18.96
CA ALA A 182 -19.90 13.09 20.03
C ALA A 182 -21.25 13.71 19.68
N MET A 183 -22.29 13.40 20.46
CA MET A 183 -23.54 14.13 20.39
C MET A 183 -23.24 15.58 20.76
N SER A 184 -23.19 16.44 19.77
CA SER A 184 -23.22 17.90 19.94
C SER A 184 -24.65 18.37 20.03
#